data_26b5f53c4c5f77d4d7816a746190ce59
#
_entry.id   26b5f53c4c5f77d4d7816a746190ce59
#
_cell.length_a   1.000
_cell.length_b   1.000
_cell.length_c   1.000
_cell.angle_alpha   90.00
_cell.angle_beta   90.00
_cell.angle_gamma   90.00
#
_symmetry.space_group_name_H-M   'P 1'
#
loop_
_entity.id
_entity.type
_entity.pdbx_description
1 polymer ?
#
loop_
_entity_poly.entity_id
_entity_poly.type
_entity_poly.pdbx_seq_one_letter_code
_entity_poly.pdbx_strand_id
1 'polypeptide(L)'
;GAGYYDYENKTPSPSQTALDVIAGLASVAPGSVTLSDREILDRLLLPMINEGAKILEEGIALRGSDIDLVWITGYGWPAQTGGPMFHADAIGLTHVVDGLRRMGVEPAALLLKLASEGGSLAAYAG
;
A
#
# COMPACT_ATOMS: atom_id res chain seq x y z
N GLY A 1 22.80 -19.65 -0.28
CA GLY A 1 21.78 -18.75 -0.75
C GLY A 1 22.13 -17.33 -0.39
N ALA A 2 21.94 -16.41 -1.31
CA ALA A 2 22.05 -14.98 -1.05
C ALA A 2 20.64 -14.41 -0.84
N GLY A 3 20.50 -13.46 0.11
CA GLY A 3 19.28 -12.75 0.39
C GLY A 3 19.48 -11.24 0.28
N TYR A 4 18.48 -10.47 0.69
CA TYR A 4 18.60 -9.00 0.75
C TYR A 4 19.62 -8.54 1.80
N TYR A 5 19.86 -9.38 2.82
CA TYR A 5 20.79 -9.13 3.90
C TYR A 5 21.75 -10.30 4.06
N ASP A 6 22.98 -9.98 4.39
CA ASP A 6 23.98 -10.92 4.90
C ASP A 6 23.96 -10.81 6.44
N TYR A 7 24.14 -11.95 7.11
CA TYR A 7 24.06 -12.02 8.58
C TYR A 7 25.40 -12.49 9.14
N GLU A 8 26.18 -11.55 9.63
CA GLU A 8 27.37 -11.85 10.42
C GLU A 8 27.02 -11.71 11.90
N ASN A 9 27.27 -12.77 12.66
CA ASN A 9 26.97 -12.81 14.11
C ASN A 9 25.53 -12.38 14.46
N LYS A 10 24.54 -12.79 13.64
CA LYS A 10 23.11 -12.45 13.77
C LYS A 10 22.77 -10.96 13.55
N THR A 11 23.73 -10.15 13.13
CA THR A 11 23.48 -8.76 12.78
C THR A 11 23.24 -8.65 11.27
N PRO A 12 22.09 -8.11 10.82
CA PRO A 12 21.82 -7.94 9.40
C PRO A 12 22.64 -6.78 8.82
N SER A 13 23.27 -7.01 7.67
CA SER A 13 23.88 -5.97 6.84
C SER A 13 23.36 -6.10 5.40
N PRO A 14 23.17 -4.99 4.66
CA PRO A 14 22.77 -5.06 3.27
C PRO A 14 23.75 -5.93 2.45
N SER A 15 23.21 -6.92 1.73
CA SER A 15 24.03 -7.80 0.89
C SER A 15 24.51 -7.04 -0.34
N GLN A 16 25.83 -7.02 -0.58
CA GLN A 16 26.38 -6.37 -1.77
C GLN A 16 25.87 -7.04 -3.06
N THR A 17 25.71 -8.36 -3.06
CA THR A 17 25.13 -9.08 -4.19
C THR A 17 23.71 -8.60 -4.51
N ALA A 18 22.88 -8.38 -3.48
CA ALA A 18 21.52 -7.85 -3.70
C ALA A 18 21.56 -6.41 -4.22
N LEU A 19 22.44 -5.57 -3.68
CA LEU A 19 22.61 -4.19 -4.14
C LEU A 19 23.04 -4.12 -5.60
N ASP A 20 23.98 -4.98 -6.03
CA ASP A 20 24.46 -5.04 -7.41
C ASP A 20 23.34 -5.49 -8.38
N VAL A 21 22.53 -6.47 -7.99
CA VAL A 21 21.35 -6.90 -8.78
C VAL A 21 20.32 -5.77 -8.88
N ILE A 22 20.01 -5.11 -7.78
CA ILE A 22 19.06 -3.97 -7.77
C ILE A 22 19.59 -2.85 -8.68
N ALA A 23 20.87 -2.50 -8.57
CA ALA A 23 21.48 -1.46 -9.40
C ALA A 23 21.43 -1.82 -10.90
N GLY A 24 21.62 -3.10 -11.24
CA GLY A 24 21.55 -3.59 -12.63
C GLY A 24 20.14 -3.61 -13.22
N LEU A 25 19.11 -3.72 -12.37
CA LEU A 25 17.69 -3.73 -12.77
C LEU A 25 17.03 -2.35 -12.68
N ALA A 26 17.62 -1.41 -11.93
CA ALA A 26 17.07 -0.10 -11.74
C ALA A 26 17.04 0.68 -13.07
N SER A 27 15.87 1.20 -13.45
CA SER A 27 15.70 2.08 -14.60
C SER A 27 16.28 3.49 -14.39
N VAL A 28 16.62 3.81 -13.17
CA VAL A 28 17.25 5.08 -12.73
C VAL A 28 18.42 4.78 -11.82
N ALA A 29 19.46 5.61 -11.90
CA ALA A 29 20.64 5.45 -11.06
C ALA A 29 20.26 5.54 -9.56
N PRO A 30 20.85 4.69 -8.68
CA PRO A 30 20.64 4.77 -7.24
C PRO A 30 20.93 6.18 -6.71
N GLY A 31 20.03 6.71 -5.89
CA GLY A 31 20.15 8.04 -5.32
C GLY A 31 19.79 9.21 -6.25
N SER A 32 19.36 8.94 -7.51
CA SER A 32 18.91 9.98 -8.45
C SER A 32 17.50 10.50 -8.13
N VAL A 33 16.73 9.78 -7.32
CA VAL A 33 15.40 10.17 -6.86
C VAL A 33 15.40 10.25 -5.35
N THR A 34 15.12 11.43 -4.81
CA THR A 34 14.87 11.62 -3.38
C THR A 34 13.37 11.69 -3.17
N LEU A 35 12.83 10.75 -2.41
CA LEU A 35 11.43 10.74 -2.01
C LEU A 35 11.32 11.25 -0.57
N SER A 36 10.30 12.05 -0.29
CA SER A 36 9.92 12.38 1.08
C SER A 36 9.28 11.16 1.75
N ASP A 37 9.28 11.13 3.08
CA ASP A 37 8.63 10.07 3.86
C ASP A 37 7.15 9.90 3.46
N ARG A 38 6.48 11.00 3.18
CA ARG A 38 5.08 10.98 2.71
C ARG A 38 4.95 10.27 1.36
N GLU A 39 5.81 10.54 0.41
CA GLU A 39 5.78 9.88 -0.90
C GLU A 39 6.11 8.40 -0.79
N ILE A 40 7.02 8.03 0.12
CA ILE A 40 7.30 6.60 0.40
C ILE A 40 6.05 5.92 0.95
N LEU A 41 5.39 6.52 1.94
CA LEU A 41 4.16 5.97 2.51
C LEU A 41 3.04 5.87 1.47
N ASP A 42 2.83 6.90 0.67
CA ASP A 42 1.80 6.88 -0.38
C ASP A 42 2.08 5.75 -1.39
N ARG A 43 3.33 5.57 -1.81
CA ARG A 43 3.72 4.48 -2.74
C ARG A 43 3.50 3.07 -2.17
N LEU A 44 3.57 2.91 -0.86
CA LEU A 44 3.33 1.64 -0.18
C LEU A 44 1.83 1.42 0.11
N LEU A 45 1.14 2.44 0.61
CA LEU A 45 -0.20 2.29 1.14
C LEU A 45 -1.30 2.42 0.08
N LEU A 46 -1.17 3.36 -0.88
CA LEU A 46 -2.25 3.59 -1.84
C LEU A 46 -2.53 2.39 -2.76
N PRO A 47 -1.52 1.66 -3.29
CA PRO A 47 -1.79 0.42 -4.04
C PRO A 47 -2.46 -0.66 -3.20
N MET A 48 -2.12 -0.76 -1.91
CA MET A 48 -2.73 -1.72 -0.99
C MET A 48 -4.20 -1.38 -0.71
N ILE A 49 -4.52 -0.09 -0.51
CA ILE A 49 -5.91 0.39 -0.40
C ILE A 49 -6.69 0.07 -1.68
N ASN A 50 -6.09 0.32 -2.84
CA ASN A 50 -6.71 0.03 -4.13
C ASN A 50 -7.03 -1.47 -4.30
N GLU A 51 -6.12 -2.34 -3.89
CA GLU A 51 -6.34 -3.77 -3.91
C GLU A 51 -7.46 -4.20 -2.95
N GLY A 52 -7.54 -3.60 -1.76
CA GLY A 52 -8.66 -3.77 -0.85
C GLY A 52 -10.00 -3.37 -1.47
N ALA A 53 -10.05 -2.26 -2.20
CA ALA A 53 -11.26 -1.84 -2.92
C ALA A 53 -11.66 -2.84 -4.02
N LYS A 54 -10.70 -3.44 -4.75
CA LYS A 54 -10.98 -4.50 -5.74
C LYS A 54 -11.51 -5.77 -5.08
N ILE A 55 -10.94 -6.19 -3.96
CA ILE A 55 -11.40 -7.34 -3.18
C ILE A 55 -12.86 -7.19 -2.75
N LEU A 56 -13.27 -5.96 -2.38
CA LEU A 56 -14.67 -5.63 -2.07
C LEU A 56 -15.53 -5.64 -3.33
N GLU A 57 -15.05 -5.06 -4.43
CA GLU A 57 -15.75 -5.02 -5.72
C GLU A 57 -16.01 -6.43 -6.28
N GLU A 58 -15.07 -7.34 -6.12
CA GLU A 58 -15.14 -8.73 -6.54
C GLU A 58 -15.98 -9.63 -5.59
N GLY A 59 -16.40 -9.10 -4.44
CA GLY A 59 -17.15 -9.83 -3.43
C GLY A 59 -16.34 -10.91 -2.70
N ILE A 60 -15.01 -10.83 -2.74
CA ILE A 60 -14.11 -11.73 -1.98
C ILE A 60 -14.19 -11.39 -0.49
N ALA A 61 -14.21 -10.10 -0.14
CA ALA A 61 -14.60 -9.63 1.18
C ALA A 61 -15.96 -8.92 1.08
N LEU A 62 -16.80 -9.12 2.08
CA LEU A 62 -18.16 -8.55 2.09
C LEU A 62 -18.19 -7.13 2.68
N ARG A 63 -17.25 -6.80 3.56
CA ARG A 63 -17.22 -5.52 4.28
C ARG A 63 -15.80 -4.95 4.33
N GLY A 64 -15.67 -3.64 4.23
CA GLY A 64 -14.40 -2.95 4.43
C GLY A 64 -13.77 -3.24 5.79
N SER A 65 -14.59 -3.33 6.84
CA SER A 65 -14.14 -3.68 8.20
C SER A 65 -13.54 -5.08 8.31
N ASP A 66 -13.91 -6.04 7.44
CA ASP A 66 -13.30 -7.38 7.44
C ASP A 66 -11.86 -7.31 6.97
N ILE A 67 -11.56 -6.48 5.96
CA ILE A 67 -10.20 -6.22 5.48
C ILE A 67 -9.38 -5.55 6.58
N ASP A 68 -9.93 -4.52 7.23
CA ASP A 68 -9.25 -3.81 8.32
C ASP A 68 -8.88 -4.76 9.47
N LEU A 69 -9.81 -5.63 9.86
CA LEU A 69 -9.58 -6.61 10.92
C LEU A 69 -8.45 -7.59 10.57
N VAL A 70 -8.44 -8.11 9.34
CA VAL A 70 -7.39 -9.01 8.86
C VAL A 70 -6.02 -8.33 8.90
N TRP A 71 -5.92 -7.08 8.46
CA TRP A 71 -4.68 -6.32 8.48
C TRP A 71 -4.17 -6.04 9.89
N ILE A 72 -5.07 -5.65 10.81
CA ILE A 72 -4.71 -5.36 12.21
C ILE A 72 -4.25 -6.63 12.93
N THR A 73 -4.96 -7.75 12.74
CA THR A 73 -4.70 -8.98 13.51
C THR A 73 -3.68 -9.91 12.86
N GLY A 74 -3.58 -9.89 11.54
CA GLY A 74 -2.76 -10.83 10.78
C GLY A 74 -1.47 -10.26 10.22
N TYR A 75 -1.45 -8.99 9.84
CA TYR A 75 -0.33 -8.37 9.11
C TYR A 75 0.37 -7.25 9.86
N GLY A 76 -0.01 -6.99 11.10
CA GLY A 76 0.67 -6.03 11.97
C GLY A 76 0.39 -4.56 11.63
N TRP A 77 -0.73 -4.27 10.99
CA TRP A 77 -1.17 -2.89 10.80
C TRP A 77 -1.38 -2.21 12.15
N PRO A 78 -0.92 -0.96 12.35
CA PRO A 78 -1.08 -0.28 13.63
C PRO A 78 -2.55 -0.09 13.99
N ALA A 79 -3.03 -0.76 15.04
CA ALA A 79 -4.45 -0.79 15.42
C ALA A 79 -5.05 0.61 15.65
N GLN A 80 -4.22 1.58 16.10
CA GLN A 80 -4.65 2.96 16.33
C GLN A 80 -5.01 3.71 15.04
N THR A 81 -4.63 3.19 13.86
CA THR A 81 -4.96 3.79 12.56
C THR A 81 -6.13 3.10 11.85
N GLY A 82 -6.74 2.08 12.49
CA GLY A 82 -8.02 1.50 12.11
C GLY A 82 -8.02 0.55 10.90
N GLY A 83 -6.88 0.22 10.34
CA GLY A 83 -6.76 -0.61 9.14
C GLY A 83 -6.75 0.18 7.83
N PRO A 84 -6.46 -0.47 6.68
CA PRO A 84 -6.26 0.23 5.41
C PRO A 84 -7.52 0.90 4.86
N MET A 85 -8.71 0.32 5.04
CA MET A 85 -9.96 0.91 4.53
C MET A 85 -10.37 2.13 5.37
N PHE A 86 -10.27 2.03 6.68
CA PHE A 86 -10.49 3.14 7.59
C PHE A 86 -9.46 4.26 7.37
N HIS A 87 -8.19 3.91 7.16
CA HIS A 87 -7.15 4.87 6.86
C HIS A 87 -7.41 5.61 5.54
N ALA A 88 -7.91 4.92 4.52
CA ALA A 88 -8.29 5.53 3.25
C ALA A 88 -9.37 6.60 3.42
N ASP A 89 -10.40 6.32 4.22
CA ASP A 89 -11.44 7.30 4.54
C ASP A 89 -10.86 8.50 5.30
N ALA A 90 -9.96 8.26 6.26
CA ALA A 90 -9.34 9.30 7.08
C ALA A 90 -8.46 10.27 6.25
N ILE A 91 -7.74 9.78 5.24
CA ILE A 91 -6.92 10.63 4.35
C ILE A 91 -7.72 11.20 3.18
N GLY A 92 -8.93 10.68 2.94
CA GLY A 92 -9.85 11.08 1.88
C GLY A 92 -9.68 10.26 0.60
N LEU A 93 -10.79 9.68 0.11
CA LEU A 93 -10.77 8.80 -1.07
C LEU A 93 -10.33 9.52 -2.35
N THR A 94 -10.62 10.81 -2.49
CA THR A 94 -10.13 11.64 -3.61
C THR A 94 -8.61 11.72 -3.60
N HIS A 95 -7.98 11.89 -2.42
CA HIS A 95 -6.52 11.88 -2.28
C HIS A 95 -5.93 10.52 -2.72
N VAL A 96 -6.58 9.42 -2.34
CA VAL A 96 -6.18 8.06 -2.75
C VAL A 96 -6.23 7.92 -4.27
N VAL A 97 -7.35 8.29 -4.90
CA VAL A 97 -7.53 8.25 -6.36
C VAL A 97 -6.46 9.06 -7.10
N ASP A 98 -6.23 10.29 -6.66
CA ASP A 98 -5.24 11.18 -7.29
C ASP A 98 -3.81 10.67 -7.10
N GLY A 99 -3.51 10.09 -5.93
CA GLY A 99 -2.22 9.47 -5.65
C GLY A 99 -1.95 8.27 -6.56
N LEU A 100 -2.92 7.37 -6.72
CA LEU A 100 -2.83 6.22 -7.63
C LEU A 100 -2.58 6.65 -9.07
N ARG A 101 -3.34 7.64 -9.57
CA ARG A 101 -3.18 8.17 -10.92
C ARG A 101 -1.80 8.78 -11.15
N ARG A 102 -1.26 9.52 -10.17
CA ARG A 102 0.12 10.05 -10.25
C ARG A 102 1.18 8.95 -10.33
N MET A 103 0.90 7.78 -9.78
CA MET A 103 1.77 6.60 -9.85
C MET A 103 1.55 5.75 -11.10
N GLY A 104 0.60 6.11 -11.97
CA GLY A 104 0.22 5.32 -13.15
C GLY A 104 -0.56 4.05 -12.80
N VAL A 105 -1.16 3.99 -11.62
CA VAL A 105 -1.99 2.86 -11.16
C VAL A 105 -3.46 3.21 -11.39
N GLU A 106 -4.19 2.32 -12.06
CA GLU A 106 -5.62 2.49 -12.29
C GLU A 106 -6.42 2.27 -11.00
N PRO A 107 -7.20 3.25 -10.52
CA PRO A 107 -8.03 3.06 -9.35
C PRO A 107 -9.18 2.07 -9.62
N ALA A 108 -9.54 1.26 -8.61
CA ALA A 108 -10.68 0.36 -8.64
C ALA A 108 -11.99 1.13 -8.91
N ALA A 109 -12.94 0.53 -9.64
CA ALA A 109 -14.21 1.18 -9.97
C ALA A 109 -15.03 1.52 -8.71
N LEU A 110 -15.03 0.64 -7.71
CA LEU A 110 -15.65 0.91 -6.41
C LEU A 110 -15.02 2.12 -5.72
N LEU A 111 -13.68 2.24 -5.73
CA LEU A 111 -12.98 3.38 -5.13
C LEU A 111 -13.36 4.69 -5.83
N LEU A 112 -13.41 4.70 -7.17
CA LEU A 112 -13.85 5.87 -7.95
C LEU A 112 -15.28 6.26 -7.62
N LYS A 113 -16.18 5.28 -7.54
CA LYS A 113 -17.59 5.49 -7.19
C LYS A 113 -17.71 6.13 -5.82
N LEU A 114 -17.13 5.50 -4.78
CA LEU A 114 -17.21 6.01 -3.41
C LEU A 114 -16.57 7.40 -3.27
N ALA A 115 -15.44 7.64 -3.94
CA ALA A 115 -14.80 8.96 -3.95
C ALA A 115 -15.71 10.06 -4.55
N SER A 116 -16.48 9.74 -5.60
CA SER A 116 -17.38 10.70 -6.25
C SER A 116 -18.69 10.92 -5.47
N GLU A 117 -19.15 9.93 -4.74
CA GLU A 117 -20.41 9.97 -3.97
C GLU A 117 -20.23 10.43 -2.52
N GLY A 118 -18.99 10.67 -2.07
CA GLY A 118 -18.70 10.94 -0.65
C GLY A 118 -18.95 9.74 0.25
N GLY A 119 -18.76 8.54 -0.30
CA GLY A 119 -18.92 7.27 0.41
C GLY A 119 -17.73 6.92 1.29
N SER A 120 -17.75 5.73 1.88
CA SER A 120 -16.74 5.21 2.80
C SER A 120 -16.37 3.78 2.43
N LEU A 121 -15.07 3.47 2.38
CA LEU A 121 -14.55 2.11 2.20
C LEU A 121 -14.72 1.29 3.48
N ALA A 122 -14.44 1.87 4.64
CA ALA A 122 -14.57 1.17 5.93
C ALA A 122 -16.03 0.79 6.24
N ALA A 123 -16.99 1.64 5.84
CA ALA A 123 -18.42 1.40 6.04
C ALA A 123 -19.05 0.60 4.88
N TYR A 124 -18.33 0.30 3.82
CA TYR A 124 -18.86 -0.45 2.68
C TYR A 124 -19.26 -1.86 3.12
N ALA A 125 -20.48 -2.25 2.71
CA ALA A 125 -21.01 -3.60 2.79
C ALA A 125 -21.66 -3.94 1.45
N GLY A 126 -21.18 -4.99 0.80
CA GLY A 126 -21.70 -5.50 -0.47
C GLY A 126 -23.02 -6.24 -0.36
#